data_7274ae174618385402128fb393f81e17
#
_entry.id   7274ae174618385402128fb393f81e17
#
_cell.length_a   1.000
_cell.length_b   1.000
_cell.length_c   1.000
_cell.angle_alpha   90.00
_cell.angle_beta   90.00
_cell.angle_gamma   90.00
#
_symmetry.space_group_name_H-M   'P 1'
#
loop_
_entity.id
_entity.type
_entity.pdbx_description
1 polymer ?
#
loop_
_entity_poly.entity_id
_entity_poly.type
_entity_poly.pdbx_seq_one_letter_code
_entity_poly.pdbx_strand_id
1 'polypeptide(L)'
;VSGPRRFVELQRTLPGISTEQLRSRLNRMVADGLLTRQRYREVPPRVDYELTERARDLIPVLAALARWGYEWSWTEPRRGEAIDIGAVFRLAPGLLTLPKSLKGTLALTVLQRSKDGEDRHYLVTVKRGEVTLEEREETDASASISGTERAWIDALVPEGTRKGLDVAGDAKLTDAILDGLTPTVTRAAAAA
;
A
#
# COMPACT_ATOMS: atom_id res chain seq x y z
N VAL A 1 2.66 -5.48 6.52
CA VAL A 1 1.46 -6.03 5.86
C VAL A 1 0.32 -6.01 6.85
N SER A 2 -0.79 -5.44 6.45
CA SER A 2 -1.98 -5.22 7.24
C SER A 2 -2.43 -6.48 7.98
N GLY A 3 -2.91 -6.29 9.20
CA GLY A 3 -3.49 -7.35 10.03
C GLY A 3 -4.76 -8.01 9.43
N PRO A 4 -5.50 -8.77 10.24
CA PRO A 4 -6.70 -9.46 9.80
C PRO A 4 -7.73 -8.54 9.16
N ARG A 5 -8.43 -8.99 8.11
CA ARG A 5 -9.45 -8.24 7.38
C ARG A 5 -10.77 -9.00 7.35
N ARG A 6 -11.87 -8.27 7.52
CA ARG A 6 -13.22 -8.82 7.35
C ARG A 6 -13.61 -8.90 5.89
N PHE A 7 -14.54 -9.80 5.58
CA PHE A 7 -15.08 -9.94 4.22
C PHE A 7 -15.57 -8.62 3.62
N VAL A 8 -16.31 -7.84 4.40
CA VAL A 8 -16.88 -6.55 3.95
C VAL A 8 -15.78 -5.52 3.65
N GLU A 9 -14.71 -5.50 4.44
CA GLU A 9 -13.56 -4.62 4.22
C GLU A 9 -12.84 -4.97 2.92
N LEU A 10 -12.61 -6.27 2.68
CA LEU A 10 -12.00 -6.74 1.44
C LEU A 10 -12.88 -6.42 0.21
N GLN A 11 -14.20 -6.54 0.34
CA GLN A 11 -15.13 -6.22 -0.74
C GLN A 11 -15.11 -4.72 -1.08
N ARG A 12 -14.99 -3.84 -0.08
CA ARG A 12 -14.88 -2.38 -0.29
C ARG A 12 -13.60 -1.98 -1.01
N THR A 13 -12.49 -2.70 -0.80
CA THR A 13 -11.20 -2.41 -1.46
C THR A 13 -11.10 -2.98 -2.88
N LEU A 14 -12.08 -3.79 -3.32
CA LEU A 14 -12.09 -4.45 -4.63
C LEU A 14 -13.35 -4.03 -5.41
N PRO A 15 -13.40 -2.81 -5.96
CA PRO A 15 -14.57 -2.34 -6.69
C PRO A 15 -14.90 -3.25 -7.87
N GLY A 16 -16.19 -3.54 -8.05
CA GLY A 16 -16.68 -4.40 -9.14
C GLY A 16 -16.60 -5.92 -8.88
N ILE A 17 -15.99 -6.37 -7.77
CA ILE A 17 -16.01 -7.79 -7.44
C ILE A 17 -17.39 -8.19 -6.86
N SER A 18 -17.99 -9.25 -7.40
CA SER A 18 -19.22 -9.79 -6.82
C SER A 18 -18.93 -10.51 -5.50
N THR A 19 -19.93 -10.56 -4.61
CA THR A 19 -19.84 -11.30 -3.34
C THR A 19 -19.45 -12.77 -3.55
N GLU A 20 -19.99 -13.39 -4.59
CA GLU A 20 -19.71 -14.79 -4.90
C GLU A 20 -18.28 -15.01 -5.40
N GLN A 21 -17.80 -14.12 -6.28
CA GLN A 21 -16.41 -14.16 -6.76
C GLN A 21 -15.42 -13.98 -5.62
N LEU A 22 -15.66 -12.98 -4.74
CA LEU A 22 -14.80 -12.77 -3.60
C LEU A 22 -14.78 -13.98 -2.66
N ARG A 23 -15.96 -14.53 -2.33
CA ARG A 23 -16.08 -15.71 -1.48
C ARG A 23 -15.32 -16.91 -2.07
N SER A 24 -15.50 -17.18 -3.35
CA SER A 24 -14.81 -18.26 -4.06
C SER A 24 -13.29 -18.08 -4.02
N ARG A 25 -12.79 -16.88 -4.32
CA ARG A 25 -11.35 -16.57 -4.28
C ARG A 25 -10.77 -16.73 -2.87
N LEU A 26 -11.44 -16.20 -1.84
CA LEU A 26 -10.98 -16.33 -0.46
C LEU A 26 -10.95 -17.79 0.00
N ASN A 27 -11.98 -18.58 -0.32
CA ASN A 27 -12.00 -19.99 0.00
C ASN A 27 -10.85 -20.74 -0.67
N ARG A 28 -10.55 -20.42 -1.92
CA ARG A 28 -9.42 -21.02 -2.63
C ARG A 28 -8.10 -20.62 -2.01
N MET A 29 -7.90 -19.32 -1.68
CA MET A 29 -6.67 -18.86 -1.03
C MET A 29 -6.46 -19.51 0.35
N VAL A 30 -7.53 -19.78 1.09
CA VAL A 30 -7.47 -20.55 2.34
C VAL A 30 -7.06 -22.00 2.08
N ALA A 31 -7.65 -22.65 1.08
CA ALA A 31 -7.31 -24.02 0.71
C ALA A 31 -5.86 -24.16 0.22
N ASP A 32 -5.36 -23.15 -0.50
CA ASP A 32 -3.97 -23.07 -1.00
C ASP A 32 -2.97 -22.67 0.09
N GLY A 33 -3.42 -22.41 1.33
CA GLY A 33 -2.56 -22.02 2.46
C GLY A 33 -1.98 -20.61 2.35
N LEU A 34 -2.61 -19.73 1.58
CA LEU A 34 -2.22 -18.31 1.46
C LEU A 34 -2.93 -17.44 2.50
N LEU A 35 -4.11 -17.85 2.95
CA LEU A 35 -4.87 -17.17 4.00
C LEU A 35 -5.21 -18.12 5.13
N THR A 36 -5.25 -17.60 6.34
CA THR A 36 -5.99 -18.18 7.46
C THR A 36 -7.37 -17.56 7.53
N ARG A 37 -8.36 -18.33 8.01
CA ARG A 37 -9.70 -17.85 8.26
C ARG A 37 -10.07 -18.15 9.70
N GLN A 38 -10.25 -17.10 10.51
CA GLN A 38 -10.64 -17.24 11.91
C GLN A 38 -12.08 -16.79 12.11
N ARG A 39 -12.87 -17.65 12.78
CA ARG A 39 -14.25 -17.35 13.13
C ARG A 39 -14.32 -17.05 14.63
N TYR A 40 -14.95 -15.95 14.97
CA TYR A 40 -15.20 -15.56 16.34
C TYR A 40 -16.68 -15.82 16.68
N ARG A 41 -16.91 -16.34 17.88
CA ARG A 41 -18.26 -16.54 18.42
C ARG A 41 -18.76 -15.25 19.08
N GLU A 42 -18.98 -14.25 18.25
CA GLU A 42 -19.52 -12.94 18.62
C GLU A 42 -20.93 -12.78 18.04
N VAL A 43 -21.69 -11.79 18.52
CA VAL A 43 -22.99 -11.42 17.95
C VAL A 43 -22.88 -9.97 17.46
N PRO A 44 -22.92 -9.72 16.14
CA PRO A 44 -23.01 -10.68 15.02
C PRO A 44 -21.72 -11.48 14.80
N PRO A 45 -21.80 -12.68 14.17
CA PRO A 45 -20.63 -13.52 13.92
C PRO A 45 -19.56 -12.80 13.10
N ARG A 46 -18.31 -12.89 13.55
CA ARG A 46 -17.17 -12.27 12.90
C ARG A 46 -16.28 -13.33 12.23
N VAL A 47 -15.85 -13.04 11.02
CA VAL A 47 -14.86 -13.85 10.27
C VAL A 47 -13.77 -12.94 9.77
N ASP A 48 -12.54 -13.22 10.17
CA ASP A 48 -11.34 -12.52 9.74
C ASP A 48 -10.50 -13.42 8.82
N TYR A 49 -9.88 -12.79 7.82
CA TYR A 49 -8.90 -13.38 6.91
C TYR A 49 -7.55 -12.72 7.13
N GLU A 50 -6.50 -13.50 7.25
CA GLU A 50 -5.14 -13.01 7.46
C GLU A 50 -4.16 -13.74 6.55
N LEU A 51 -3.15 -13.02 6.05
CA LEU A 51 -2.07 -13.59 5.25
C LEU A 51 -1.22 -14.54 6.09
N THR A 52 -0.93 -15.71 5.55
CA THR A 52 0.09 -16.61 6.11
C THR A 52 1.50 -16.07 5.83
N GLU A 53 2.53 -16.60 6.51
CA GLU A 53 3.93 -16.28 6.19
C GLU A 53 4.24 -16.59 4.73
N ARG A 54 3.79 -17.74 4.24
CA ARG A 54 3.95 -18.13 2.82
C ARG A 54 3.37 -17.08 1.87
N ALA A 55 2.25 -16.45 2.20
CA ALA A 55 1.68 -15.39 1.38
C ALA A 55 2.47 -14.07 1.51
N ARG A 56 3.02 -13.78 2.69
CA ARG A 56 3.89 -12.61 2.90
C ARG A 56 5.19 -12.72 2.10
N ASP A 57 5.74 -13.92 1.93
CA ASP A 57 6.91 -14.18 1.09
C ASP A 57 6.69 -13.86 -0.40
N LEU A 58 5.44 -13.68 -0.86
CA LEU A 58 5.14 -13.21 -2.21
C LEU A 58 5.28 -11.70 -2.39
N ILE A 59 5.40 -10.92 -1.31
CA ILE A 59 5.49 -9.45 -1.41
C ILE A 59 6.67 -9.00 -2.29
N PRO A 60 7.89 -9.53 -2.16
CA PRO A 60 8.99 -9.17 -3.05
C PRO A 60 8.71 -9.50 -4.53
N VAL A 61 7.99 -10.60 -4.80
CA VAL A 61 7.60 -10.99 -6.17
C VAL A 61 6.59 -9.99 -6.74
N LEU A 62 5.58 -9.61 -5.95
CA LEU A 62 4.59 -8.60 -6.35
C LEU A 62 5.24 -7.22 -6.56
N ALA A 63 6.19 -6.85 -5.73
CA ALA A 63 6.95 -5.62 -5.87
C ALA A 63 7.82 -5.63 -7.14
N ALA A 64 8.45 -6.75 -7.46
CA ALA A 64 9.20 -6.91 -8.71
C ALA A 64 8.29 -6.80 -9.94
N LEU A 65 7.10 -7.40 -9.88
CA LEU A 65 6.08 -7.30 -10.93
C LEU A 65 5.56 -5.87 -11.07
N ALA A 66 5.33 -5.16 -9.96
CA ALA A 66 4.93 -3.76 -9.99
C ALA A 66 6.00 -2.89 -10.67
N ARG A 67 7.29 -3.06 -10.31
CA ARG A 67 8.41 -2.36 -11.00
C ARG A 67 8.44 -2.63 -12.49
N TRP A 68 8.30 -3.91 -12.88
CA TRP A 68 8.24 -4.28 -14.27
C TRP A 68 7.07 -3.61 -15.00
N GLY A 69 5.89 -3.59 -14.39
CA GLY A 69 4.71 -2.92 -14.94
C GLY A 69 4.93 -1.42 -15.13
N TYR A 70 5.58 -0.77 -14.18
CA TYR A 70 5.96 0.64 -14.31
C TYR A 70 6.94 0.88 -15.46
N GLU A 71 7.95 0.03 -15.60
CA GLU A 71 8.98 0.19 -16.64
C GLU A 71 8.43 -0.04 -18.06
N TRP A 72 7.52 -1.01 -18.22
CA TRP A 72 7.12 -1.50 -19.54
C TRP A 72 5.67 -1.23 -19.94
N SER A 73 4.80 -0.98 -18.97
CA SER A 73 3.35 -0.86 -19.18
C SER A 73 2.76 0.40 -18.58
N TRP A 74 3.61 1.35 -18.18
CA TRP A 74 3.14 2.59 -17.59
C TRP A 74 2.29 3.37 -18.58
N THR A 75 1.12 3.77 -18.14
CA THR A 75 0.26 4.75 -18.81
C THR A 75 -0.25 5.75 -17.78
N GLU A 76 -0.39 7.00 -18.18
CA GLU A 76 -0.97 8.01 -17.29
C GLU A 76 -2.37 7.59 -16.83
N PRO A 77 -2.70 7.68 -15.53
CA PRO A 77 -4.00 7.33 -15.02
C PRO A 77 -5.11 8.13 -15.70
N ARG A 78 -6.16 7.45 -16.15
CA ARG A 78 -7.30 8.11 -16.76
C ARG A 78 -8.05 8.95 -15.74
N ARG A 79 -8.67 10.04 -16.19
CA ARG A 79 -9.49 10.88 -15.33
C ARG A 79 -10.65 10.07 -14.73
N GLY A 80 -10.70 9.99 -13.39
CA GLY A 80 -11.71 9.20 -12.66
C GLY A 80 -11.39 7.72 -12.50
N GLU A 81 -10.20 7.27 -12.91
CA GLU A 81 -9.72 5.92 -12.58
C GLU A 81 -9.44 5.84 -11.08
N ALA A 82 -10.00 4.81 -10.43
CA ALA A 82 -9.77 4.55 -9.01
C ALA A 82 -8.41 3.86 -8.84
N ILE A 83 -7.49 4.50 -8.15
CA ILE A 83 -6.17 3.95 -7.83
C ILE A 83 -6.09 3.69 -6.33
N ASP A 84 -5.82 2.44 -5.94
CA ASP A 84 -5.57 2.13 -4.53
C ASP A 84 -4.14 2.48 -4.13
N ILE A 85 -3.93 3.70 -3.65
CA ILE A 85 -2.64 4.15 -3.11
C ILE A 85 -2.16 3.25 -1.97
N GLY A 86 -3.09 2.71 -1.17
CA GLY A 86 -2.75 1.75 -0.13
C GLY A 86 -2.11 0.47 -0.68
N ALA A 87 -2.42 0.05 -1.90
CA ALA A 87 -1.74 -1.07 -2.54
C ALA A 87 -0.25 -0.78 -2.77
N VAL A 88 0.10 0.45 -3.19
CA VAL A 88 1.51 0.87 -3.33
C VAL A 88 2.22 0.83 -1.98
N PHE A 89 1.59 1.37 -0.93
CA PHE A 89 2.18 1.36 0.41
C PHE A 89 2.37 -0.07 0.94
N ARG A 90 1.43 -0.98 0.70
CA ARG A 90 1.54 -2.41 1.09
C ARG A 90 2.71 -3.11 0.41
N LEU A 91 3.13 -2.64 -0.75
CA LEU A 91 4.30 -3.17 -1.46
C LEU A 91 5.62 -2.52 -1.02
N ALA A 92 5.60 -1.44 -0.21
CA ALA A 92 6.78 -0.74 0.26
C ALA A 92 7.89 -1.67 0.81
N PRO A 93 7.60 -2.72 1.63
CA PRO A 93 8.62 -3.65 2.09
C PRO A 93 9.40 -4.37 0.98
N GLY A 94 8.80 -4.54 -0.18
CA GLY A 94 9.45 -5.15 -1.35
C GLY A 94 9.92 -4.15 -2.41
N LEU A 95 9.39 -2.92 -2.40
CA LEU A 95 9.77 -1.86 -3.33
C LEU A 95 10.99 -1.08 -2.86
N LEU A 96 11.09 -0.82 -1.56
CA LEU A 96 12.11 0.05 -1.00
C LEU A 96 13.44 -0.68 -0.81
N THR A 97 14.51 -0.08 -1.30
CA THR A 97 15.88 -0.49 -0.99
C THR A 97 16.57 0.67 -0.30
N LEU A 98 16.61 0.62 1.04
CA LEU A 98 17.08 1.71 1.87
C LEU A 98 18.47 1.45 2.45
N PRO A 99 19.28 2.49 2.70
CA PRO A 99 20.57 2.35 3.37
C PRO A 99 20.40 1.74 4.77
N LYS A 100 21.32 0.84 5.17
CA LYS A 100 21.30 0.21 6.51
C LYS A 100 21.43 1.22 7.66
N SER A 101 21.97 2.41 7.40
CA SER A 101 22.06 3.52 8.36
C SER A 101 20.73 4.22 8.60
N LEU A 102 19.77 4.10 7.68
CA LEU A 102 18.47 4.76 7.80
C LEU A 102 17.59 3.99 8.79
N LYS A 103 16.98 4.75 9.70
CA LYS A 103 16.06 4.23 10.72
C LYS A 103 15.03 5.28 11.07
N GLY A 104 13.85 4.86 11.51
CA GLY A 104 12.79 5.74 11.97
C GLY A 104 11.42 5.19 11.64
N THR A 105 10.42 5.98 11.99
CA THR A 105 9.00 5.69 11.73
C THR A 105 8.40 6.82 10.90
N LEU A 106 7.62 6.46 9.88
CA LEU A 106 6.95 7.42 9.02
C LEU A 106 5.46 7.12 8.99
N ALA A 107 4.65 8.07 9.43
CA ALA A 107 3.20 8.03 9.30
C ALA A 107 2.79 8.51 7.90
N LEU A 108 2.03 7.69 7.16
CA LEU A 108 1.45 8.04 5.87
C LEU A 108 -0.06 8.13 6.02
N THR A 109 -0.66 9.23 5.55
CA THR A 109 -2.11 9.42 5.61
C THR A 109 -2.67 9.74 4.23
N VAL A 110 -3.67 8.97 3.80
CA VAL A 110 -4.47 9.28 2.61
C VAL A 110 -5.77 9.91 3.07
N LEU A 111 -5.88 11.22 2.87
CA LEU A 111 -7.04 12.03 3.26
C LEU A 111 -8.22 11.76 2.32
N GLN A 112 -9.37 11.47 2.89
CA GLN A 112 -10.61 11.30 2.14
C GLN A 112 -11.36 12.63 2.01
N ARG A 113 -11.81 12.96 0.79
CA ARG A 113 -12.60 14.17 0.54
C ARG A 113 -14.10 14.00 0.79
N SER A 114 -14.57 12.77 0.94
CA SER A 114 -15.99 12.49 1.20
C SER A 114 -16.33 12.72 2.66
N LYS A 115 -17.51 13.30 2.94
CA LYS A 115 -17.99 13.50 4.32
C LYS A 115 -18.13 12.20 5.13
N ASP A 116 -18.33 11.08 4.44
CA ASP A 116 -18.51 9.75 5.04
C ASP A 116 -17.26 8.86 4.85
N GLY A 117 -16.17 9.41 4.29
CA GLY A 117 -14.91 8.69 4.08
C GLY A 117 -13.97 8.86 5.27
N GLU A 118 -13.50 7.75 5.82
CA GLU A 118 -12.45 7.75 6.84
C GLU A 118 -11.08 7.85 6.19
N ASP A 119 -10.18 8.65 6.77
CA ASP A 119 -8.79 8.73 6.37
C ASP A 119 -8.13 7.36 6.53
N ARG A 120 -7.20 7.04 5.64
CA ARG A 120 -6.46 5.78 5.71
C ARG A 120 -5.05 6.05 6.23
N HIS A 121 -4.68 5.37 7.28
CA HIS A 121 -3.43 5.56 8.00
C HIS A 121 -2.52 4.35 7.86
N TYR A 122 -1.24 4.61 7.66
CA TYR A 122 -0.20 3.60 7.52
C TYR A 122 1.04 4.03 8.28
N LEU A 123 1.66 3.10 8.98
CA LEU A 123 2.94 3.30 9.65
C LEU A 123 4.01 2.49 8.93
N VAL A 124 4.98 3.17 8.38
CA VAL A 124 6.20 2.57 7.85
C VAL A 124 7.26 2.61 8.92
N THR A 125 7.84 1.46 9.27
CA THR A 125 8.98 1.38 10.18
C THR A 125 10.22 0.94 9.40
N VAL A 126 11.31 1.69 9.54
CA VAL A 126 12.61 1.39 8.94
C VAL A 126 13.59 1.04 10.04
N LYS A 127 14.17 -0.16 9.99
CA LYS A 127 15.23 -0.62 10.91
C LYS A 127 16.31 -1.32 10.11
N ARG A 128 17.54 -0.79 10.13
CA ARG A 128 18.71 -1.34 9.42
C ARG A 128 18.46 -1.57 7.92
N GLY A 129 17.68 -0.71 7.27
CA GLY A 129 17.31 -0.83 5.87
C GLY A 129 16.13 -1.79 5.60
N GLU A 130 15.68 -2.54 6.60
CA GLU A 130 14.46 -3.33 6.50
C GLU A 130 13.24 -2.44 6.71
N VAL A 131 12.20 -2.67 5.90
CA VAL A 131 10.97 -1.90 5.91
C VAL A 131 9.81 -2.79 6.30
N THR A 132 9.02 -2.34 7.26
CA THR A 132 7.73 -2.96 7.60
C THR A 132 6.61 -1.95 7.47
N LEU A 133 5.38 -2.43 7.21
CA LEU A 133 4.19 -1.59 7.11
C LEU A 133 3.09 -2.16 7.99
N GLU A 134 2.45 -1.26 8.74
CA GLU A 134 1.23 -1.53 9.50
C GLU A 134 0.14 -0.55 9.07
N GLU A 135 -1.13 -1.00 9.01
CA GLU A 135 -2.26 -0.11 8.77
C GLU A 135 -2.85 0.32 10.11
N ARG A 136 -2.33 1.41 10.62
CA ARG A 136 -2.78 2.06 11.86
C ARG A 136 -2.39 3.52 11.88
N GLU A 137 -3.10 4.29 12.66
CA GLU A 137 -2.73 5.66 12.99
C GLU A 137 -1.55 5.67 13.95
N GLU A 138 -0.64 6.65 13.77
CA GLU A 138 0.49 6.88 14.65
C GLU A 138 0.77 8.38 14.73
N THR A 139 0.76 8.92 15.94
CA THR A 139 0.97 10.34 16.20
C THR A 139 2.41 10.68 16.56
N ASP A 140 3.18 9.71 17.09
CA ASP A 140 4.56 9.90 17.57
C ASP A 140 5.61 9.40 16.56
N ALA A 141 5.28 9.36 15.28
CA ALA A 141 6.22 8.99 14.25
C ALA A 141 7.34 10.05 14.08
N SER A 142 8.55 9.59 13.69
CA SER A 142 9.71 10.47 13.44
C SER A 142 9.45 11.46 12.30
N ALA A 143 8.56 11.10 11.39
CA ALA A 143 8.11 11.91 10.28
C ALA A 143 6.67 11.56 9.90
N SER A 144 6.02 12.45 9.16
CA SER A 144 4.69 12.24 8.61
C SER A 144 4.54 12.81 7.21
N ILE A 145 3.72 12.14 6.40
CA ILE A 145 3.31 12.63 5.08
C ILE A 145 1.80 12.44 4.97
N SER A 146 1.08 13.50 4.67
CA SER A 146 -0.36 13.44 4.44
C SER A 146 -0.74 14.10 3.11
N GLY A 147 -1.79 13.60 2.49
CA GLY A 147 -2.30 14.16 1.26
C GLY A 147 -3.56 13.46 0.79
N THR A 148 -4.28 14.11 -0.10
CA THR A 148 -5.43 13.50 -0.76
C THR A 148 -4.98 12.38 -1.69
N GLU A 149 -5.87 11.47 -2.07
CA GLU A 149 -5.57 10.42 -3.06
C GLU A 149 -4.95 11.01 -4.34
N ARG A 150 -5.48 12.13 -4.83
CA ARG A 150 -4.91 12.82 -6.00
C ARG A 150 -3.50 13.33 -5.77
N ALA A 151 -3.21 13.91 -4.60
CA ALA A 151 -1.86 14.38 -4.26
C ALA A 151 -0.86 13.24 -4.20
N TRP A 152 -1.27 12.08 -3.67
CA TRP A 152 -0.45 10.88 -3.67
C TRP A 152 -0.20 10.32 -5.06
N ILE A 153 -1.24 10.28 -5.93
CA ILE A 153 -1.08 9.88 -7.34
C ILE A 153 -0.05 10.81 -8.01
N ASP A 154 -0.23 12.13 -7.89
CA ASP A 154 0.66 13.11 -8.50
C ASP A 154 2.11 13.01 -7.98
N ALA A 155 2.31 12.57 -6.73
CA ALA A 155 3.64 12.42 -6.14
C ALA A 155 4.34 11.10 -6.53
N LEU A 156 3.58 10.05 -6.82
CA LEU A 156 4.10 8.71 -7.09
C LEU A 156 4.20 8.36 -8.59
N VAL A 157 3.74 9.25 -9.49
CA VAL A 157 3.96 9.08 -10.92
C VAL A 157 5.37 9.51 -11.32
N PRO A 158 5.92 8.99 -12.43
CA PRO A 158 7.19 9.46 -12.98
C PRO A 158 7.15 10.98 -13.25
N GLU A 159 8.22 11.69 -12.87
CA GLU A 159 8.30 13.17 -13.01
C GLU A 159 7.17 13.93 -12.27
N GLY A 160 6.54 13.29 -11.31
CA GLY A 160 5.43 13.83 -10.55
C GLY A 160 5.82 14.95 -9.59
N THR A 161 4.82 15.53 -8.94
CA THR A 161 5.01 16.66 -8.02
C THR A 161 4.54 16.34 -6.61
N ARG A 162 5.34 16.68 -5.60
CA ARG A 162 5.03 16.52 -4.17
C ARG A 162 4.28 17.73 -3.58
N LYS A 163 3.95 18.76 -4.38
CA LYS A 163 3.34 20.01 -3.90
C LYS A 163 2.01 19.85 -3.16
N GLY A 164 1.29 18.76 -3.42
CA GLY A 164 0.02 18.46 -2.76
C GLY A 164 0.14 17.65 -1.48
N LEU A 165 1.35 17.24 -1.10
CA LEU A 165 1.64 16.51 0.12
C LEU A 165 2.07 17.47 1.22
N ASP A 166 1.55 17.27 2.43
CA ASP A 166 2.03 17.91 3.65
C ASP A 166 3.06 16.97 4.29
N VAL A 167 4.29 17.45 4.44
CA VAL A 167 5.45 16.66 4.88
C VAL A 167 6.04 17.30 6.12
N ALA A 168 6.23 16.53 7.19
CA ALA A 168 6.81 16.99 8.44
C ALA A 168 7.80 15.97 9.04
N GLY A 169 8.73 16.45 9.88
CA GLY A 169 9.68 15.61 10.61
C GLY A 169 10.97 15.34 9.85
N ASP A 170 11.50 14.11 9.93
CA ASP A 170 12.80 13.71 9.36
C ASP A 170 12.79 13.72 7.82
N ALA A 171 13.39 14.78 7.23
CA ALA A 171 13.46 14.96 5.78
C ALA A 171 14.23 13.82 5.07
N LYS A 172 15.27 13.27 5.69
CA LYS A 172 16.04 12.16 5.07
C LYS A 172 15.18 10.90 4.95
N LEU A 173 14.36 10.65 5.96
CA LEU A 173 13.47 9.50 5.97
C LEU A 173 12.34 9.68 4.94
N THR A 174 11.71 10.86 4.91
CA THR A 174 10.63 11.16 3.97
C THR A 174 11.09 11.10 2.52
N ASP A 175 12.22 11.73 2.20
CA ASP A 175 12.77 11.73 0.84
C ASP A 175 13.15 10.32 0.38
N ALA A 176 13.86 9.57 1.22
CA ALA A 176 14.28 8.21 0.87
C ALA A 176 13.10 7.28 0.60
N ILE A 177 12.00 7.43 1.33
CA ILE A 177 10.79 6.62 1.14
C ILE A 177 10.03 7.08 -0.12
N LEU A 178 9.83 8.38 -0.30
CA LEU A 178 9.15 8.90 -1.49
C LEU A 178 9.91 8.57 -2.77
N ASP A 179 11.24 8.76 -2.78
CA ASP A 179 12.09 8.41 -3.93
C ASP A 179 12.03 6.92 -4.24
N GLY A 180 12.04 6.09 -3.20
CA GLY A 180 11.98 4.64 -3.37
C GLY A 180 10.62 4.10 -3.82
N LEU A 181 9.53 4.83 -3.52
CA LEU A 181 8.17 4.49 -3.98
C LEU A 181 7.89 5.06 -5.38
N THR A 182 8.61 6.10 -5.80
CA THR A 182 8.47 6.71 -7.13
C THR A 182 9.31 5.92 -8.12
N PRO A 183 8.71 5.31 -9.16
CA PRO A 183 9.47 4.52 -10.11
C PRO A 183 10.33 5.42 -11.01
N THR A 184 11.56 4.97 -11.26
CA THR A 184 12.42 5.60 -12.26
C THR A 184 12.11 5.00 -13.62
N VAL A 185 11.46 5.74 -14.51
CA VAL A 185 11.19 5.29 -15.88
C VAL A 185 12.48 5.44 -16.69
N THR A 186 13.24 4.36 -16.81
CA THR A 186 14.52 4.37 -17.55
C THR A 186 14.37 3.95 -19.01
N ARG A 187 13.27 3.34 -19.45
CA ARG A 187 13.17 2.69 -20.76
C ARG A 187 11.95 2.95 -21.63
N ALA A 188 10.84 3.51 -21.10
CA ALA A 188 9.62 3.70 -21.92
C ALA A 188 9.77 4.76 -23.04
N ALA A 189 10.77 5.62 -22.99
CA ALA A 189 11.02 6.67 -23.99
C ALA A 189 11.75 6.19 -25.26
N ALA A 190 12.16 4.91 -25.34
CA ALA A 190 12.97 4.40 -26.47
C ALA A 190 12.19 3.50 -27.46
N ALA A 191 10.89 3.32 -27.28
CA ALA A 191 10.06 2.40 -28.09
C ALA A 191 8.84 3.07 -28.75
N ALA A 192 8.87 4.41 -28.94
CA ALA A 192 7.87 5.13 -29.73
C ALA A 192 8.44 5.58 -31.07
#